data_08db81deecad9739c23f0308cd7fd9cf
#
_entry.id   08db81deecad9739c23f0308cd7fd9cf
#
_cell.length_a   1.000
_cell.length_b   1.000
_cell.length_c   1.000
_cell.angle_alpha   90.00
_cell.angle_beta   90.00
_cell.angle_gamma   90.00
#
_symmetry.space_group_name_H-M   'P 1'
#
loop_
_entity.id
_entity.type
_entity.pdbx_description
1 polymer ?
#
loop_
_entity_poly.entity_id
_entity_poly.type
_entity_poly.pdbx_seq_one_letter_code
_entity_poly.pdbx_strand_id
1 'polypeptide(L)'
;MKSYNTLRIIKKAITIYMLFCIVIECIAFPALENLFGCVVLLYGWLFISRTVLKVDFLYHYFIPFVAIFFYGICFFALPLGVTLIEGKPITFRFNVPYITFFNLMLNVTTIVLAFHTCRRIYKEGWLLGIWKKLGYFKVPTEAQIWAMAGAGIFALLYNITIQGTDMMDAENKGAWGQIMNQMTKFAILPIAMLFPKYYGRKNTAIPRTSLIVYFSFIIFLAIVTTKRTLMFTGIVSWGLMAFLVVLLENKKLFKTKTNILIIIGLYLVTGPVADLATAMILNRQSAYSSKAGETFTNIWKLYSDKEKLH
;
A
#
# COMPACT_ATOMS: atom_id res chain seq x y z
N MET A 1 27.32 6.43 -1.55
CA MET A 1 27.47 6.60 -0.07
C MET A 1 26.21 7.17 0.63
N LYS A 2 25.49 8.15 0.05
CA LYS A 2 24.34 8.79 0.73
C LYS A 2 23.10 7.89 0.85
N SER A 3 22.75 7.08 -0.15
CA SER A 3 21.62 6.12 -0.10
C SER A 3 21.78 5.06 0.99
N TYR A 4 23.01 4.70 1.31
CA TYR A 4 23.31 3.78 2.41
C TYR A 4 22.89 4.35 3.77
N ASN A 5 23.13 5.64 4.01
CA ASN A 5 22.74 6.29 5.25
C ASN A 5 21.22 6.38 5.40
N THR A 6 20.50 6.70 4.34
CA THR A 6 19.02 6.82 4.38
C THR A 6 18.36 5.49 4.70
N LEU A 7 18.72 4.40 4.00
CA LEU A 7 18.20 3.07 4.27
C LEU A 7 18.54 2.60 5.70
N ARG A 8 19.76 2.87 6.16
CA ARG A 8 20.19 2.56 7.54
C ARG A 8 19.35 3.30 8.58
N ILE A 9 19.07 4.59 8.36
CA ILE A 9 18.23 5.40 9.26
C ILE A 9 16.82 4.84 9.31
N ILE A 10 16.21 4.52 8.16
CA ILE A 10 14.86 3.95 8.09
C ILE A 10 14.79 2.61 8.84
N LYS A 11 15.72 1.71 8.58
CA LYS A 11 15.79 0.42 9.28
C LYS A 11 15.91 0.59 10.78
N LYS A 12 16.77 1.52 11.23
CA LYS A 12 16.97 1.84 12.65
C LYS A 12 15.70 2.42 13.26
N ALA A 13 15.02 3.33 12.57
CA ALA A 13 13.78 3.94 13.04
C ALA A 13 12.66 2.90 13.22
N ILE A 14 12.47 2.00 12.25
CA ILE A 14 11.49 0.92 12.35
C ILE A 14 11.85 -0.04 13.48
N THR A 15 13.13 -0.38 13.65
CA THR A 15 13.55 -1.26 14.75
C THR A 15 13.29 -0.62 16.11
N ILE A 16 13.59 0.68 16.29
CA ILE A 16 13.33 1.42 17.52
C ILE A 16 11.82 1.47 17.79
N TYR A 17 11.01 1.76 16.78
CA TYR A 17 9.55 1.74 16.86
C TYR A 17 9.05 0.37 17.34
N MET A 18 9.50 -0.72 16.74
CA MET A 18 9.10 -2.07 17.14
C MET A 18 9.51 -2.39 18.58
N LEU A 19 10.74 -2.06 18.98
CA LEU A 19 11.19 -2.28 20.36
C LEU A 19 10.32 -1.50 21.35
N PHE A 20 9.98 -0.24 21.03
CA PHE A 20 9.09 0.57 21.86
C PHE A 20 7.70 -0.08 22.00
N CYS A 21 7.10 -0.49 20.88
CA CYS A 21 5.81 -1.19 20.89
C CYS A 21 5.87 -2.51 21.67
N ILE A 22 6.93 -3.31 21.52
CA ILE A 22 7.11 -4.57 22.24
C ILE A 22 7.20 -4.34 23.75
N VAL A 23 7.93 -3.32 24.20
CA VAL A 23 8.01 -3.00 25.63
C VAL A 23 6.62 -2.68 26.21
N ILE A 24 5.85 -1.85 25.50
CA ILE A 24 4.48 -1.53 25.92
C ILE A 24 3.60 -2.78 25.91
N GLU A 25 3.66 -3.59 24.85
CA GLU A 25 2.89 -4.82 24.71
C GLU A 25 3.17 -5.81 25.85
N CYS A 26 4.44 -6.00 26.20
CA CYS A 26 4.84 -6.88 27.31
C CYS A 26 4.37 -6.39 28.68
N ILE A 27 4.30 -5.07 28.86
CA ILE A 27 3.81 -4.48 30.13
C ILE A 27 2.28 -4.54 30.21
N ALA A 28 1.59 -4.21 29.11
CA ALA A 28 0.13 -4.15 29.06
C ALA A 28 -0.51 -5.54 29.03
N PHE A 29 0.13 -6.50 28.38
CA PHE A 29 -0.42 -7.85 28.14
C PHE A 29 0.63 -8.94 28.44
N PRO A 30 0.95 -9.22 29.71
CA PRO A 30 2.04 -10.11 30.13
C PRO A 30 1.70 -11.61 29.98
N ALA A 31 1.35 -12.04 28.76
CA ALA A 31 1.07 -13.44 28.45
C ALA A 31 2.22 -14.06 27.66
N LEU A 32 2.53 -15.35 27.90
CA LEU A 32 3.61 -16.07 27.19
C LEU A 32 3.39 -16.09 25.67
N GLU A 33 2.15 -16.25 25.24
CA GLU A 33 1.77 -16.22 23.82
C GLU A 33 2.10 -14.87 23.17
N ASN A 34 1.84 -13.78 23.88
CA ASN A 34 2.13 -12.42 23.46
C ASN A 34 3.64 -12.18 23.35
N LEU A 35 4.39 -12.61 24.37
CA LEU A 35 5.85 -12.54 24.35
C LEU A 35 6.44 -13.30 23.16
N PHE A 36 5.95 -14.51 22.91
CA PHE A 36 6.35 -15.32 21.76
C PHE A 36 6.06 -14.59 20.44
N GLY A 37 4.86 -14.03 20.29
CA GLY A 37 4.48 -13.23 19.13
C GLY A 37 5.41 -12.03 18.91
N CYS A 38 5.69 -11.26 19.96
CA CYS A 38 6.62 -10.13 19.91
C CYS A 38 8.02 -10.54 19.46
N VAL A 39 8.54 -11.66 19.98
CA VAL A 39 9.87 -12.21 19.60
C VAL A 39 9.87 -12.61 18.12
N VAL A 40 8.84 -13.29 17.64
CA VAL A 40 8.74 -13.71 16.24
C VAL A 40 8.64 -12.50 15.30
N LEU A 41 7.89 -11.47 15.66
CA LEU A 41 7.78 -10.24 14.85
C LEU A 41 9.11 -9.50 14.78
N LEU A 42 9.80 -9.37 15.91
CA LEU A 42 11.13 -8.75 15.94
C LEU A 42 12.15 -9.56 15.13
N TYR A 43 12.13 -10.89 15.30
CA TYR A 43 12.98 -11.79 14.52
C TYR A 43 12.75 -11.61 13.02
N GLY A 44 11.51 -11.66 12.56
CA GLY A 44 11.17 -11.53 11.15
C GLY A 44 11.68 -10.22 10.54
N TRP A 45 11.45 -9.09 11.22
CA TRP A 45 11.98 -7.80 10.79
C TRP A 45 13.50 -7.75 10.76
N LEU A 46 14.16 -8.20 11.82
CA LEU A 46 15.63 -8.19 11.90
C LEU A 46 16.24 -9.12 10.83
N PHE A 47 15.64 -10.28 10.60
CA PHE A 47 16.07 -11.22 9.58
C PHE A 47 16.00 -10.63 8.18
N ILE A 48 14.87 -10.04 7.79
CA ILE A 48 14.72 -9.34 6.51
C ILE A 48 15.72 -8.17 6.43
N SER A 49 15.79 -7.35 7.46
CA SER A 49 16.59 -6.12 7.45
C SER A 49 18.09 -6.38 7.32
N ARG A 50 18.58 -7.51 7.86
CA ARG A 50 20.00 -7.88 7.79
C ARG A 50 20.37 -8.65 6.53
N THR A 51 19.44 -9.44 5.99
CA THR A 51 19.72 -10.35 4.86
C THR A 51 19.39 -9.74 3.51
N VAL A 52 18.22 -9.11 3.36
CA VAL A 52 17.69 -8.63 2.08
C VAL A 52 17.81 -7.12 1.92
N LEU A 53 17.55 -6.34 2.99
CA LEU A 53 17.51 -4.88 2.88
C LEU A 53 18.92 -4.26 2.87
N LYS A 54 19.66 -4.54 1.81
CA LYS A 54 20.99 -3.98 1.53
C LYS A 54 20.91 -3.07 0.30
N VAL A 55 21.75 -2.01 0.29
CA VAL A 55 21.74 -1.04 -0.83
C VAL A 55 22.08 -1.69 -2.16
N ASP A 56 22.99 -2.66 -2.17
CA ASP A 56 23.34 -3.38 -3.39
C ASP A 56 22.14 -4.12 -4.01
N PHE A 57 21.26 -4.64 -3.16
CA PHE A 57 20.05 -5.34 -3.63
C PHE A 57 18.97 -4.36 -4.09
N LEU A 58 18.93 -3.14 -3.56
CA LEU A 58 18.04 -2.10 -4.03
C LEU A 58 18.26 -1.77 -5.50
N TYR A 59 19.52 -1.71 -5.95
CA TYR A 59 19.85 -1.37 -7.33
C TYR A 59 19.71 -2.54 -8.31
N HIS A 60 20.04 -3.74 -7.89
CA HIS A 60 20.05 -4.91 -8.78
C HIS A 60 18.74 -5.70 -8.76
N TYR A 61 18.01 -5.68 -7.64
CA TYR A 61 16.80 -6.48 -7.42
C TYR A 61 15.66 -5.62 -6.86
N PHE A 62 15.40 -4.50 -7.52
CA PHE A 62 14.50 -3.45 -7.07
C PHE A 62 13.10 -3.96 -6.69
N ILE A 63 12.41 -4.70 -7.59
CA ILE A 63 11.04 -5.17 -7.37
C ILE A 63 10.97 -6.11 -6.16
N PRO A 64 11.74 -7.21 -6.07
CA PRO A 64 11.71 -8.06 -4.88
C PRO A 64 12.20 -7.35 -3.62
N PHE A 65 13.17 -6.43 -3.71
CA PHE A 65 13.58 -5.63 -2.57
C PHE A 65 12.41 -4.84 -1.98
N VAL A 66 11.66 -4.13 -2.81
CA VAL A 66 10.52 -3.32 -2.42
C VAL A 66 9.40 -4.21 -1.86
N ALA A 67 9.08 -5.30 -2.54
CA ALA A 67 8.06 -6.24 -2.09
C ALA A 67 8.39 -6.82 -0.70
N ILE A 68 9.62 -7.26 -0.47
CA ILE A 68 10.07 -7.82 0.81
C ILE A 68 10.14 -6.72 1.89
N PHE A 69 10.52 -5.49 1.54
CA PHE A 69 10.50 -4.36 2.48
C PHE A 69 9.08 -4.08 2.99
N PHE A 70 8.10 -3.99 2.08
CA PHE A 70 6.70 -3.79 2.45
C PHE A 70 6.12 -4.98 3.20
N TYR A 71 6.46 -6.20 2.80
CA TYR A 71 6.12 -7.40 3.58
C TYR A 71 6.63 -7.28 5.02
N GLY A 72 7.89 -6.86 5.19
CA GLY A 72 8.48 -6.63 6.51
C GLY A 72 7.74 -5.61 7.35
N ILE A 73 7.28 -4.50 6.74
CA ILE A 73 6.50 -3.49 7.45
C ILE A 73 5.10 -4.00 7.78
N CYS A 74 4.37 -4.52 6.79
CA CYS A 74 2.96 -4.88 6.94
C CYS A 74 2.73 -6.06 7.88
N PHE A 75 3.63 -7.04 7.88
CA PHE A 75 3.45 -8.27 8.65
C PHE A 75 4.21 -8.29 9.98
N PHE A 76 5.24 -7.46 10.15
CA PHE A 76 6.04 -7.49 11.37
C PHE A 76 6.00 -6.19 12.17
N ALA A 77 6.10 -5.03 11.53
CA ALA A 77 6.15 -3.77 12.26
C ALA A 77 4.75 -3.18 12.55
N LEU A 78 3.89 -3.15 11.55
CA LEU A 78 2.59 -2.49 11.61
C LEU A 78 1.62 -3.16 12.60
N PRO A 79 1.53 -4.50 12.70
CA PRO A 79 0.63 -5.16 13.64
C PRO A 79 0.85 -4.74 15.09
N LEU A 80 2.10 -4.59 15.52
CA LEU A 80 2.44 -4.13 16.88
C LEU A 80 1.84 -2.78 17.23
N GLY A 81 1.89 -1.81 16.31
CA GLY A 81 1.32 -0.50 16.57
C GLY A 81 -0.20 -0.46 16.50
N VAL A 82 -0.78 -1.22 15.55
CA VAL A 82 -2.24 -1.26 15.38
C VAL A 82 -2.91 -1.87 16.60
N THR A 83 -2.41 -3.01 17.12
CA THR A 83 -2.98 -3.67 18.28
C THR A 83 -2.86 -2.82 19.55
N LEU A 84 -1.75 -2.08 19.72
CA LEU A 84 -1.59 -1.13 20.83
C LEU A 84 -2.58 0.04 20.77
N ILE A 85 -2.84 0.59 19.58
CA ILE A 85 -3.84 1.65 19.40
C ILE A 85 -5.25 1.12 19.71
N GLU A 86 -5.53 -0.13 19.35
CA GLU A 86 -6.81 -0.80 19.66
C GLU A 86 -6.92 -1.19 21.15
N GLY A 87 -5.86 -1.07 21.94
CA GLY A 87 -5.81 -1.51 23.34
C GLY A 87 -5.96 -3.02 23.51
N LYS A 88 -5.51 -3.81 22.52
CA LYS A 88 -5.67 -5.26 22.46
C LYS A 88 -4.31 -5.95 22.30
N PRO A 89 -4.15 -7.18 22.85
CA PRO A 89 -2.92 -7.94 22.67
C PRO A 89 -2.73 -8.35 21.20
N ILE A 90 -1.50 -8.53 20.78
CA ILE A 90 -1.15 -8.93 19.41
C ILE A 90 -1.76 -10.29 19.03
N THR A 91 -2.04 -11.13 20.02
CA THR A 91 -2.67 -12.44 19.87
C THR A 91 -4.17 -12.39 19.70
N PHE A 92 -4.80 -11.24 19.95
CA PHE A 92 -6.27 -11.09 20.01
C PHE A 92 -7.03 -11.67 18.79
N ARG A 93 -6.42 -11.59 17.60
CA ARG A 93 -7.07 -12.01 16.35
C ARG A 93 -6.78 -13.47 15.97
N PHE A 94 -6.03 -14.20 16.78
CA PHE A 94 -5.55 -15.54 16.43
C PHE A 94 -6.15 -16.59 17.37
N ASN A 95 -6.90 -17.54 16.79
CA ASN A 95 -7.44 -18.66 17.56
C ASN A 95 -6.34 -19.61 18.06
N VAL A 96 -5.23 -19.70 17.34
CA VAL A 96 -4.06 -20.54 17.68
C VAL A 96 -2.77 -19.73 17.49
N PRO A 97 -2.43 -18.85 18.47
CA PRO A 97 -1.34 -17.88 18.31
C PRO A 97 0.01 -18.52 18.00
N TYR A 98 0.41 -19.56 18.71
CA TYR A 98 1.70 -20.21 18.51
C TYR A 98 1.90 -20.74 17.09
N ILE A 99 0.89 -21.43 16.54
CA ILE A 99 0.94 -21.97 15.18
C ILE A 99 1.00 -20.84 14.17
N THR A 100 0.22 -19.78 14.37
CA THR A 100 0.20 -18.63 13.48
C THR A 100 1.55 -17.92 13.42
N PHE A 101 2.16 -17.65 14.57
CA PHE A 101 3.48 -17.01 14.62
C PHE A 101 4.58 -17.93 14.12
N PHE A 102 4.50 -19.24 14.36
CA PHE A 102 5.43 -20.21 13.81
C PHE A 102 5.36 -20.24 12.27
N ASN A 103 4.16 -20.26 11.70
CA ASN A 103 3.95 -20.17 10.26
C ASN A 103 4.49 -18.86 9.68
N LEU A 104 4.32 -17.75 10.38
CA LEU A 104 4.88 -16.47 9.97
C LEU A 104 6.42 -16.49 9.94
N MET A 105 7.04 -17.11 10.92
CA MET A 105 8.50 -17.33 10.97
C MET A 105 8.97 -18.21 9.82
N LEU A 106 8.27 -19.30 9.50
CA LEU A 106 8.58 -20.15 8.36
C LEU A 106 8.43 -19.41 7.04
N ASN A 107 7.36 -18.63 6.88
CA ASN A 107 7.12 -17.84 5.68
C ASN A 107 8.24 -16.84 5.42
N VAL A 108 8.66 -16.08 6.42
CA VAL A 108 9.75 -15.11 6.24
C VAL A 108 11.07 -15.81 5.91
N THR A 109 11.34 -16.95 6.54
CA THR A 109 12.55 -17.74 6.25
C THR A 109 12.54 -18.24 4.81
N THR A 110 11.40 -18.78 4.36
CA THR A 110 11.21 -19.26 2.97
C THR A 110 11.36 -18.11 1.96
N ILE A 111 10.76 -16.94 2.21
CA ILE A 111 10.88 -15.77 1.33
C ILE A 111 12.34 -15.33 1.19
N VAL A 112 13.08 -15.28 2.30
CA VAL A 112 14.49 -14.89 2.28
C VAL A 112 15.35 -15.93 1.58
N LEU A 113 15.12 -17.21 1.83
CA LEU A 113 15.81 -18.30 1.15
C LEU A 113 15.52 -18.29 -0.36
N ALA A 114 14.26 -18.14 -0.75
CA ALA A 114 13.86 -18.02 -2.15
C ALA A 114 14.55 -16.82 -2.84
N PHE A 115 14.59 -15.66 -2.18
CA PHE A 115 15.30 -14.49 -2.70
C PHE A 115 16.78 -14.78 -2.95
N HIS A 116 17.47 -15.38 -2.00
CA HIS A 116 18.89 -15.69 -2.13
C HIS A 116 19.17 -16.80 -3.16
N THR A 117 18.30 -17.80 -3.26
CA THR A 117 18.41 -18.87 -4.25
C THR A 117 18.17 -18.33 -5.65
N CYS A 118 17.08 -17.61 -5.87
CA CYS A 118 16.78 -16.98 -7.16
C CYS A 118 17.91 -16.05 -7.61
N ARG A 119 18.46 -15.26 -6.70
CA ARG A 119 19.59 -14.37 -6.98
C ARG A 119 20.85 -15.13 -7.46
N ARG A 120 21.13 -16.33 -6.91
CA ARG A 120 22.28 -17.15 -7.30
C ARG A 120 22.08 -17.82 -8.67
N ILE A 121 20.85 -18.24 -8.95
CA ILE A 121 20.48 -18.94 -10.19
C ILE A 121 20.26 -17.96 -11.33
N TYR A 122 19.86 -16.71 -11.02
CA TYR A 122 19.54 -15.71 -12.01
C TYR A 122 20.79 -15.29 -12.79
N LYS A 123 20.93 -15.86 -13.98
CA LYS A 123 21.75 -15.32 -15.07
C LYS A 123 20.79 -14.54 -15.99
N GLU A 124 21.25 -13.44 -16.61
CA GLU A 124 20.45 -12.70 -17.60
C GLU A 124 19.94 -13.68 -18.66
N GLY A 125 18.70 -14.14 -18.49
CA GLY A 125 18.14 -15.20 -19.28
C GLY A 125 17.50 -14.68 -20.57
N TRP A 126 17.23 -15.56 -21.51
CA TRP A 126 16.52 -15.31 -22.75
C TRP A 126 15.20 -14.54 -22.54
N LEU A 127 14.52 -14.75 -21.43
CA LEU A 127 13.27 -14.08 -21.06
C LEU A 127 13.46 -12.56 -20.93
N LEU A 128 14.55 -12.10 -20.31
CA LEU A 128 14.89 -10.68 -20.22
C LEU A 128 15.13 -10.06 -21.60
N GLY A 129 15.76 -10.83 -22.51
CA GLY A 129 15.97 -10.42 -23.90
C GLY A 129 14.64 -10.20 -24.64
N ILE A 130 13.67 -11.08 -24.45
CA ILE A 130 12.31 -10.94 -25.00
C ILE A 130 11.63 -9.68 -24.44
N TRP A 131 11.63 -9.49 -23.12
CA TRP A 131 11.01 -8.33 -22.49
C TRP A 131 11.64 -7.00 -22.92
N LYS A 132 12.97 -6.97 -23.08
CA LYS A 132 13.68 -5.81 -23.66
C LYS A 132 13.23 -5.53 -25.11
N LYS A 133 13.13 -6.57 -25.95
CA LYS A 133 12.65 -6.46 -27.34
C LYS A 133 11.19 -5.98 -27.43
N LEU A 134 10.33 -6.46 -26.55
CA LEU A 134 8.93 -6.03 -26.45
C LEU A 134 8.78 -4.59 -25.90
N GLY A 135 9.89 -3.96 -25.51
CA GLY A 135 9.85 -2.59 -25.00
C GLY A 135 9.31 -2.46 -23.58
N TYR A 136 9.20 -3.55 -22.82
CA TYR A 136 8.66 -3.56 -21.47
C TYR A 136 9.41 -2.62 -20.52
N PHE A 137 10.69 -2.40 -20.74
CA PHE A 137 11.51 -1.48 -19.95
C PHE A 137 11.59 -0.06 -20.53
N LYS A 138 10.86 0.25 -21.60
CA LYS A 138 10.78 1.61 -22.11
C LYS A 138 9.91 2.44 -21.18
N VAL A 139 10.41 3.62 -20.80
CA VAL A 139 9.64 4.56 -20.02
C VAL A 139 8.48 5.07 -20.88
N PRO A 140 7.22 4.88 -20.47
CA PRO A 140 6.08 5.36 -21.24
C PRO A 140 6.10 6.89 -21.34
N THR A 141 5.66 7.40 -22.48
CA THR A 141 5.46 8.84 -22.65
C THR A 141 4.29 9.30 -21.78
N GLU A 142 4.24 10.58 -21.47
CA GLU A 142 3.18 11.16 -20.68
C GLU A 142 1.79 10.97 -21.32
N ALA A 143 1.72 11.13 -22.65
CA ALA A 143 0.50 10.88 -23.40
C ALA A 143 0.02 9.42 -23.27
N GLN A 144 0.94 8.46 -23.32
CA GLN A 144 0.60 7.04 -23.10
C GLN A 144 0.05 6.78 -21.68
N ILE A 145 0.65 7.42 -20.65
CA ILE A 145 0.16 7.28 -19.27
C ILE A 145 -1.26 7.82 -19.16
N TRP A 146 -1.55 8.98 -19.74
CA TRP A 146 -2.89 9.55 -19.73
C TRP A 146 -3.89 8.75 -20.57
N ALA A 147 -3.48 8.21 -21.71
CA ALA A 147 -4.33 7.32 -22.52
C ALA A 147 -4.70 6.03 -21.74
N MET A 148 -3.73 5.41 -21.06
CA MET A 148 -3.99 4.24 -20.20
C MET A 148 -4.90 4.61 -19.03
N ALA A 149 -4.72 5.78 -18.42
CA ALA A 149 -5.59 6.27 -17.36
C ALA A 149 -7.02 6.47 -17.86
N GLY A 150 -7.21 7.04 -19.06
CA GLY A 150 -8.50 7.16 -19.72
C GLY A 150 -9.18 5.80 -19.92
N ALA A 151 -8.44 4.81 -20.40
CA ALA A 151 -8.94 3.43 -20.51
C ALA A 151 -9.34 2.84 -19.14
N GLY A 152 -8.56 3.13 -18.09
CA GLY A 152 -8.89 2.72 -16.73
C GLY A 152 -10.17 3.38 -16.19
N ILE A 153 -10.36 4.69 -16.43
CA ILE A 153 -11.58 5.41 -16.07
C ILE A 153 -12.78 4.84 -16.85
N PHE A 154 -12.63 4.64 -18.17
CA PHE A 154 -13.67 4.01 -18.98
C PHE A 154 -14.09 2.65 -18.40
N ALA A 155 -13.12 1.81 -18.05
CA ALA A 155 -13.40 0.52 -17.43
C ALA A 155 -14.09 0.65 -16.06
N LEU A 156 -13.76 1.67 -15.26
CA LEU A 156 -14.48 1.98 -14.02
C LEU A 156 -15.93 2.35 -14.29
N LEU A 157 -16.17 3.26 -15.23
CA LEU A 157 -17.52 3.72 -15.59
C LEU A 157 -18.34 2.56 -16.18
N TYR A 158 -17.75 1.75 -17.06
CA TYR A 158 -18.37 0.54 -17.59
C TYR A 158 -18.82 -0.41 -16.47
N ASN A 159 -17.96 -0.66 -15.51
CA ASN A 159 -18.30 -1.53 -14.38
C ASN A 159 -19.43 -0.96 -13.52
N ILE A 160 -19.50 0.38 -13.37
CA ILE A 160 -20.59 1.04 -12.62
C ILE A 160 -21.92 0.93 -13.35
N THR A 161 -21.91 1.21 -14.67
CA THR A 161 -23.16 1.34 -15.47
C THR A 161 -23.76 -0.01 -15.84
N ILE A 162 -22.92 -0.99 -16.18
CA ILE A 162 -23.39 -2.29 -16.71
C ILE A 162 -23.43 -3.37 -15.63
N GLN A 163 -22.48 -3.35 -14.69
CA GLN A 163 -22.37 -4.41 -13.68
C GLN A 163 -22.95 -4.02 -12.32
N GLY A 164 -23.37 -2.75 -12.16
CA GLY A 164 -23.79 -2.22 -10.88
C GLY A 164 -22.62 -2.05 -9.90
N THR A 165 -22.94 -1.65 -8.67
CA THR A 165 -21.94 -1.46 -7.61
C THR A 165 -21.42 -2.78 -7.04
N ASP A 166 -22.10 -3.90 -7.28
CA ASP A 166 -21.74 -5.23 -6.77
C ASP A 166 -20.64 -5.89 -7.58
N MET A 167 -19.42 -5.73 -7.09
CA MET A 167 -18.24 -6.39 -7.68
C MET A 167 -17.87 -7.74 -7.04
N MET A 168 -18.68 -8.26 -6.13
CA MET A 168 -18.37 -9.55 -5.51
C MET A 168 -18.65 -10.75 -6.43
N ASP A 169 -19.57 -10.62 -7.36
CA ASP A 169 -19.89 -11.70 -8.31
C ASP A 169 -18.91 -11.71 -9.50
N ALA A 170 -17.62 -11.91 -9.21
CA ALA A 170 -16.62 -12.11 -10.27
C ALA A 170 -16.93 -13.35 -11.12
N GLU A 171 -17.64 -14.31 -10.57
CA GLU A 171 -18.02 -15.57 -11.25
C GLU A 171 -19.05 -15.37 -12.37
N ASN A 172 -19.93 -14.36 -12.26
CA ASN A 172 -20.99 -14.12 -13.25
C ASN A 172 -20.63 -13.10 -14.36
N LYS A 173 -19.42 -12.54 -14.36
CA LYS A 173 -19.07 -11.40 -15.24
C LYS A 173 -18.56 -11.75 -16.62
N GLY A 174 -18.35 -13.02 -16.92
CA GLY A 174 -17.72 -13.46 -18.16
C GLY A 174 -16.29 -12.90 -18.36
N ALA A 175 -15.61 -13.34 -19.40
CA ALA A 175 -14.22 -12.94 -19.68
C ALA A 175 -14.07 -11.42 -19.88
N TRP A 176 -15.04 -10.76 -20.53
CA TRP A 176 -15.00 -9.33 -20.79
C TRP A 176 -15.07 -8.49 -19.49
N GLY A 177 -15.96 -8.85 -18.58
CA GLY A 177 -16.07 -8.18 -17.29
C GLY A 177 -14.81 -8.34 -16.44
N GLN A 178 -14.13 -9.48 -16.52
CA GLN A 178 -12.84 -9.70 -15.84
C GLN A 178 -11.74 -8.83 -16.44
N ILE A 179 -11.66 -8.69 -17.77
CA ILE A 179 -10.70 -7.80 -18.45
C ILE A 179 -10.94 -6.35 -18.01
N MET A 180 -12.19 -5.88 -18.07
CA MET A 180 -12.53 -4.53 -17.64
C MET A 180 -12.17 -4.27 -16.17
N ASN A 181 -12.39 -5.26 -15.29
CA ASN A 181 -12.02 -5.13 -13.90
C ASN A 181 -10.49 -5.00 -13.69
N GLN A 182 -9.68 -5.69 -14.47
CA GLN A 182 -8.22 -5.52 -14.43
C GLN A 182 -7.79 -4.17 -15.00
N MET A 183 -8.43 -3.68 -16.05
CA MET A 183 -8.14 -2.37 -16.65
C MET A 183 -8.41 -1.20 -15.69
N THR A 184 -9.30 -1.35 -14.70
CA THR A 184 -9.55 -0.28 -13.70
C THR A 184 -8.27 0.14 -12.96
N LYS A 185 -7.29 -0.74 -12.85
CA LYS A 185 -6.00 -0.45 -12.21
C LYS A 185 -5.18 0.61 -12.96
N PHE A 186 -5.42 0.77 -14.25
CA PHE A 186 -4.72 1.79 -15.06
C PHE A 186 -5.12 3.23 -14.66
N ALA A 187 -6.28 3.42 -14.06
CA ALA A 187 -6.68 4.72 -13.54
C ALA A 187 -5.71 5.32 -12.51
N ILE A 188 -4.88 4.51 -11.86
CA ILE A 188 -3.93 4.97 -10.85
C ILE A 188 -2.58 5.38 -11.45
N LEU A 189 -2.29 5.02 -12.71
CA LEU A 189 -0.99 5.24 -13.34
C LEU A 189 -0.48 6.69 -13.31
N PRO A 190 -1.30 7.73 -13.57
CA PRO A 190 -0.82 9.11 -13.48
C PRO A 190 -0.29 9.46 -12.10
N ILE A 191 -0.99 9.02 -11.05
CA ILE A 191 -0.57 9.25 -9.66
C ILE A 191 0.76 8.54 -9.38
N ALA A 192 0.89 7.27 -9.77
CA ALA A 192 2.08 6.48 -9.49
C ALA A 192 3.30 6.89 -10.31
N MET A 193 3.13 7.25 -11.59
CA MET A 193 4.24 7.43 -12.51
C MET A 193 4.61 8.90 -12.76
N LEU A 194 3.64 9.82 -12.76
CA LEU A 194 3.92 11.22 -13.04
C LEU A 194 4.41 11.98 -11.80
N PHE A 195 4.01 11.55 -10.62
CA PHE A 195 4.43 12.19 -9.38
C PHE A 195 5.95 12.30 -9.22
N PRO A 196 6.75 11.23 -9.39
CA PRO A 196 8.20 11.32 -9.30
C PRO A 196 8.81 12.24 -10.36
N LYS A 197 8.22 12.25 -11.56
CA LYS A 197 8.66 13.08 -12.68
C LYS A 197 8.52 14.57 -12.36
N TYR A 198 7.42 14.97 -11.74
CA TYR A 198 7.16 16.38 -11.39
C TYR A 198 7.89 16.80 -10.11
N TYR A 199 8.08 15.87 -9.19
CA TYR A 199 8.74 16.17 -7.93
C TYR A 199 10.26 16.38 -8.09
N GLY A 200 10.88 15.62 -9.02
CA GLY A 200 12.32 15.66 -9.25
C GLY A 200 12.81 16.80 -10.14
N ARG A 201 11.94 17.47 -10.93
CA ARG A 201 12.33 18.48 -11.91
C ARG A 201 11.77 19.87 -11.54
N LYS A 202 12.66 20.88 -11.44
CA LYS A 202 12.29 22.26 -11.17
C LYS A 202 11.52 22.96 -12.29
N ASN A 203 11.57 22.46 -13.52
CA ASN A 203 11.00 23.06 -14.72
C ASN A 203 10.08 22.07 -15.46
N THR A 204 8.87 21.87 -14.98
CA THR A 204 7.85 21.14 -15.72
C THR A 204 6.66 22.06 -16.01
N ALA A 205 6.30 22.17 -17.27
CA ALA A 205 5.22 23.02 -17.77
C ALA A 205 3.81 22.53 -17.38
N ILE A 206 3.70 21.31 -16.82
CA ILE A 206 2.40 20.78 -16.44
C ILE A 206 2.12 21.14 -14.99
N PRO A 207 1.01 21.84 -14.73
CA PRO A 207 0.66 22.27 -13.40
C PRO A 207 0.42 21.07 -12.48
N ARG A 208 1.03 21.10 -11.31
CA ARG A 208 0.76 20.14 -10.22
C ARG A 208 -0.73 20.04 -9.90
N THR A 209 -1.48 21.08 -10.21
CA THR A 209 -2.93 21.19 -10.12
C THR A 209 -3.65 20.06 -10.87
N SER A 210 -3.19 19.66 -12.06
CA SER A 210 -3.84 18.61 -12.85
C SER A 210 -3.77 17.24 -12.16
N LEU A 211 -2.65 16.94 -11.50
CA LEU A 211 -2.52 15.71 -10.73
C LEU A 211 -3.36 15.74 -9.44
N ILE A 212 -3.46 16.89 -8.78
CA ILE A 212 -4.29 17.06 -7.59
C ILE A 212 -5.77 16.91 -7.97
N VAL A 213 -6.20 17.58 -9.04
CA VAL A 213 -7.57 17.45 -9.56
C VAL A 213 -7.88 16.01 -9.96
N TYR A 214 -6.96 15.35 -10.66
CA TYR A 214 -7.11 13.96 -11.04
C TYR A 214 -7.19 13.02 -9.82
N PHE A 215 -6.36 13.24 -8.82
CA PHE A 215 -6.39 12.46 -7.57
C PHE A 215 -7.71 12.66 -6.83
N SER A 216 -8.19 13.89 -6.72
CA SER A 216 -9.50 14.19 -6.11
C SER A 216 -10.64 13.52 -6.86
N PHE A 217 -10.58 13.49 -8.19
CA PHE A 217 -11.54 12.79 -9.03
C PHE A 217 -11.52 11.26 -8.80
N ILE A 218 -10.34 10.65 -8.67
CA ILE A 218 -10.22 9.20 -8.36
C ILE A 218 -10.77 8.89 -6.97
N ILE A 219 -10.54 9.76 -5.96
CA ILE A 219 -11.14 9.61 -4.63
C ILE A 219 -12.66 9.69 -4.71
N PHE A 220 -13.19 10.68 -5.44
CA PHE A 220 -14.63 10.81 -5.65
C PHE A 220 -15.21 9.55 -6.29
N LEU A 221 -14.60 9.03 -7.36
CA LEU A 221 -15.02 7.78 -7.98
C LEU A 221 -14.93 6.59 -7.02
N ALA A 222 -13.90 6.54 -6.17
CA ALA A 222 -13.75 5.48 -5.18
C ALA A 222 -14.90 5.50 -4.17
N ILE A 223 -15.34 6.68 -3.73
CA ILE A 223 -16.48 6.85 -2.82
C ILE A 223 -17.77 6.43 -3.51
N VAL A 224 -18.05 6.96 -4.70
CA VAL A 224 -19.26 6.63 -5.47
C VAL A 224 -19.37 5.14 -5.77
N THR A 225 -18.25 4.48 -6.05
CA THR A 225 -18.19 3.04 -6.35
C THR A 225 -18.03 2.15 -5.12
N THR A 226 -17.97 2.74 -3.92
CA THR A 226 -17.68 2.03 -2.66
C THR A 226 -16.40 1.17 -2.69
N LYS A 227 -15.47 1.49 -3.63
CA LYS A 227 -14.22 0.76 -3.82
C LYS A 227 -13.08 1.35 -3.00
N ARG A 228 -13.00 0.99 -1.73
CA ARG A 228 -11.88 1.36 -0.84
C ARG A 228 -10.51 1.07 -1.46
N THR A 229 -10.40 -0.07 -2.13
CA THR A 229 -9.15 -0.49 -2.79
C THR A 229 -8.63 0.57 -3.75
N LEU A 230 -9.50 1.25 -4.52
CA LEU A 230 -9.09 2.29 -5.46
C LEU A 230 -8.49 3.50 -4.74
N MET A 231 -9.11 3.92 -3.64
CA MET A 231 -8.63 5.04 -2.81
C MET A 231 -7.28 4.71 -2.15
N PHE A 232 -7.22 3.57 -1.46
CA PHE A 232 -5.99 3.17 -0.75
C PHE A 232 -4.85 2.85 -1.71
N THR A 233 -5.11 2.20 -2.84
CA THR A 233 -4.05 1.90 -3.83
C THR A 233 -3.45 3.19 -4.39
N GLY A 234 -4.24 4.23 -4.63
CA GLY A 234 -3.74 5.54 -5.06
C GLY A 234 -2.80 6.16 -4.02
N ILE A 235 -3.22 6.21 -2.75
CA ILE A 235 -2.43 6.76 -1.64
C ILE A 235 -1.16 5.95 -1.40
N VAL A 236 -1.27 4.61 -1.36
CA VAL A 236 -0.13 3.72 -1.16
C VAL A 236 0.86 3.82 -2.32
N SER A 237 0.39 3.84 -3.58
CA SER A 237 1.25 4.01 -4.75
C SER A 237 1.99 5.34 -4.72
N TRP A 238 1.31 6.42 -4.35
CA TRP A 238 1.94 7.72 -4.18
C TRP A 238 3.00 7.71 -3.06
N GLY A 239 2.67 7.17 -1.89
CA GLY A 239 3.59 7.04 -0.76
C GLY A 239 4.80 6.18 -1.10
N LEU A 240 4.59 5.06 -1.80
CA LEU A 240 5.65 4.18 -2.27
C LEU A 240 6.60 4.90 -3.23
N MET A 241 6.08 5.62 -4.22
CA MET A 241 6.91 6.34 -5.18
C MET A 241 7.67 7.49 -4.51
N ALA A 242 7.05 8.21 -3.58
CA ALA A 242 7.72 9.22 -2.77
C ALA A 242 8.88 8.61 -1.96
N PHE A 243 8.65 7.47 -1.31
CA PHE A 243 9.66 6.73 -0.58
C PHE A 243 10.83 6.29 -1.48
N LEU A 244 10.54 5.79 -2.68
CA LEU A 244 11.56 5.37 -3.64
C LEU A 244 12.41 6.54 -4.14
N VAL A 245 11.80 7.70 -4.39
CA VAL A 245 12.55 8.92 -4.76
C VAL A 245 13.51 9.32 -3.62
N VAL A 246 13.08 9.24 -2.37
CA VAL A 246 13.96 9.52 -1.23
C VAL A 246 15.12 8.55 -1.14
N LEU A 247 14.85 7.26 -1.33
CA LEU A 247 15.88 6.22 -1.27
C LEU A 247 16.90 6.32 -2.42
N LEU A 248 16.42 6.48 -3.66
CA LEU A 248 17.26 6.42 -4.86
C LEU A 248 17.98 7.74 -5.12
N GLU A 249 17.28 8.86 -5.03
CA GLU A 249 17.85 10.16 -5.34
C GLU A 249 18.46 10.85 -4.11
N ASN A 250 18.26 10.28 -2.93
CA ASN A 250 18.72 10.83 -1.66
C ASN A 250 18.31 12.32 -1.48
N LYS A 251 17.19 12.70 -2.04
CA LYS A 251 16.60 14.03 -1.88
C LYS A 251 15.75 14.05 -0.62
N LYS A 252 15.89 15.10 0.18
CA LYS A 252 14.93 15.38 1.24
C LYS A 252 13.61 15.75 0.57
N LEU A 253 12.56 14.93 0.78
CA LEU A 253 11.23 15.18 0.21
C LEU A 253 10.70 16.56 0.56
N PHE A 254 10.91 16.98 1.81
CA PHE A 254 10.49 18.27 2.33
C PHE A 254 11.47 18.76 3.41
N LYS A 255 11.42 20.07 3.70
CA LYS A 255 12.09 20.60 4.89
C LYS A 255 11.54 19.91 6.13
N THR A 256 12.34 19.72 7.17
CA THR A 256 11.97 19.01 8.41
C THR A 256 10.65 19.51 9.01
N LYS A 257 10.43 20.82 9.03
CA LYS A 257 9.17 21.44 9.49
C LYS A 257 7.94 20.98 8.66
N THR A 258 8.09 20.88 7.34
CA THR A 258 7.02 20.42 6.43
C THR A 258 6.74 18.94 6.64
N ASN A 259 7.74 18.10 6.90
CA ASN A 259 7.54 16.69 7.20
C ASN A 259 6.74 16.50 8.50
N ILE A 260 7.03 17.28 9.54
CA ILE A 260 6.30 17.25 10.81
C ILE A 260 4.84 17.65 10.57
N LEU A 261 4.59 18.72 9.83
CA LEU A 261 3.23 19.16 9.48
C LEU A 261 2.47 18.10 8.68
N ILE A 262 3.14 17.40 7.74
CA ILE A 262 2.53 16.31 6.98
C ILE A 262 2.18 15.14 7.91
N ILE A 263 3.06 14.75 8.83
CA ILE A 263 2.80 13.66 9.78
C ILE A 263 1.61 14.03 10.69
N ILE A 264 1.58 15.24 11.22
CA ILE A 264 0.45 15.73 12.03
C ILE A 264 -0.84 15.77 11.18
N GLY A 265 -0.77 16.28 9.95
CA GLY A 265 -1.91 16.31 9.04
C GLY A 265 -2.43 14.91 8.70
N LEU A 266 -1.54 13.96 8.43
CA LEU A 266 -1.90 12.55 8.22
C LEU A 266 -2.58 11.96 9.45
N TYR A 267 -2.04 12.22 10.64
CA TYR A 267 -2.62 11.75 11.89
C TYR A 267 -4.04 12.32 12.10
N LEU A 268 -4.24 13.62 11.87
CA LEU A 268 -5.56 14.26 11.99
C LEU A 268 -6.58 13.74 10.95
N VAL A 269 -6.11 13.31 9.78
CA VAL A 269 -6.98 12.81 8.70
C VAL A 269 -7.25 11.31 8.83
N THR A 270 -6.44 10.57 9.59
CA THR A 270 -6.62 9.09 9.73
C THR A 270 -7.97 8.71 10.34
N GLY A 271 -8.43 9.42 11.38
CA GLY A 271 -9.74 9.18 12.00
C GLY A 271 -10.88 9.33 10.97
N PRO A 272 -11.08 10.54 10.39
CA PRO A 272 -12.13 10.75 9.38
C PRO A 272 -12.05 9.81 8.17
N VAL A 273 -10.85 9.43 7.73
CA VAL A 273 -10.70 8.47 6.61
C VAL A 273 -11.07 7.06 7.03
N ALA A 274 -10.76 6.65 8.27
CA ALA A 274 -11.17 5.36 8.81
C ALA A 274 -12.70 5.30 8.96
N ASP A 275 -13.33 6.36 9.50
CA ASP A 275 -14.77 6.45 9.63
C ASP A 275 -15.47 6.39 8.26
N LEU A 276 -14.95 7.11 7.26
CA LEU A 276 -15.46 7.05 5.90
C LEU A 276 -15.33 5.63 5.31
N ALA A 277 -14.18 4.98 5.51
CA ALA A 277 -13.97 3.62 5.06
C ALA A 277 -14.95 2.63 5.75
N THR A 278 -15.24 2.82 7.04
CA THR A 278 -16.23 2.04 7.78
C THR A 278 -17.64 2.29 7.27
N ALA A 279 -18.04 3.55 7.04
CA ALA A 279 -19.33 3.89 6.44
C ALA A 279 -19.52 3.26 5.05
N MET A 280 -18.44 3.22 4.24
CA MET A 280 -18.46 2.52 2.93
C MET A 280 -18.66 1.01 3.08
N ILE A 281 -18.11 0.36 4.14
CA ILE A 281 -18.32 -1.06 4.41
C ILE A 281 -19.78 -1.32 4.80
N LEU A 282 -20.29 -0.55 5.77
CA LEU A 282 -21.64 -0.70 6.28
C LEU A 282 -22.68 -0.48 5.16
N ASN A 283 -22.47 0.56 4.34
CA ASN A 283 -23.34 0.79 3.18
C ASN A 283 -23.33 -0.39 2.21
N ARG A 284 -22.18 -1.01 1.98
CA ARG A 284 -22.06 -2.18 1.10
C ARG A 284 -22.78 -3.41 1.66
N GLN A 285 -22.75 -3.60 2.97
CA GLN A 285 -23.45 -4.71 3.63
C GLN A 285 -24.98 -4.53 3.63
N SER A 286 -25.45 -3.28 3.67
CA SER A 286 -26.88 -2.96 3.70
C SER A 286 -27.52 -2.78 2.32
N ALA A 287 -26.73 -2.46 1.28
CA ALA A 287 -27.23 -2.00 -0.01
C ALA A 287 -26.94 -3.00 -1.14
N TYR A 288 -27.55 -4.19 -1.08
CA TYR A 288 -27.54 -5.11 -2.23
C TYR A 288 -28.32 -4.62 -3.45
N SER A 289 -28.96 -3.44 -3.42
CA SER A 289 -29.88 -2.98 -4.47
C SER A 289 -29.93 -1.49 -4.76
N SER A 290 -29.03 -0.64 -4.24
CA SER A 290 -29.19 0.80 -4.38
C SER A 290 -28.48 1.39 -5.62
N LYS A 291 -29.12 2.38 -6.28
CA LYS A 291 -28.55 3.17 -7.38
C LYS A 291 -27.38 4.03 -6.88
N ALA A 292 -26.42 4.34 -7.75
CA ALA A 292 -25.20 5.07 -7.38
C ALA A 292 -25.43 6.42 -6.64
N GLY A 293 -26.51 7.15 -6.96
CA GLY A 293 -26.87 8.39 -6.26
C GLY A 293 -27.36 8.18 -4.82
N GLU A 294 -28.10 7.12 -4.57
CA GLU A 294 -28.54 6.72 -3.23
C GLU A 294 -27.37 6.24 -2.37
N THR A 295 -26.41 5.59 -3.00
CA THR A 295 -25.19 5.10 -2.36
C THR A 295 -24.41 6.25 -1.68
N PHE A 296 -24.20 7.36 -2.37
CA PHE A 296 -23.49 8.51 -1.79
C PHE A 296 -24.24 9.10 -0.59
N THR A 297 -25.55 9.29 -0.71
CA THR A 297 -26.39 9.83 0.36
C THR A 297 -26.39 8.90 1.59
N ASN A 298 -26.43 7.59 1.37
CA ASN A 298 -26.41 6.60 2.44
C ASN A 298 -25.05 6.56 3.16
N ILE A 299 -23.93 6.59 2.40
CA ILE A 299 -22.59 6.68 2.99
C ILE A 299 -22.47 7.94 3.84
N TRP A 300 -22.96 9.09 3.34
CA TRP A 300 -22.90 10.34 4.09
C TRP A 300 -23.75 10.30 5.38
N LYS A 301 -24.93 9.70 5.32
CA LYS A 301 -25.76 9.48 6.52
C LYS A 301 -25.06 8.60 7.54
N LEU A 302 -24.48 7.49 7.10
CA LEU A 302 -23.73 6.58 7.97
C LEU A 302 -22.48 7.25 8.56
N TYR A 303 -21.75 8.03 7.76
CA TYR A 303 -20.59 8.79 8.22
C TYR A 303 -20.96 9.85 9.28
N SER A 304 -22.13 10.47 9.16
CA SER A 304 -22.63 11.47 10.11
C SER A 304 -23.17 10.85 11.40
N ASP A 305 -23.53 9.58 11.38
CA ASP A 305 -24.09 8.84 12.52
C ASP A 305 -22.98 8.06 13.24
N LYS A 306 -22.30 8.74 14.18
CA LYS A 306 -21.15 8.17 14.90
C LYS A 306 -21.51 6.95 15.78
N GLU A 307 -22.76 6.83 16.20
CA GLU A 307 -23.19 5.66 17.01
C GLU A 307 -23.20 4.37 16.19
N LYS A 308 -23.40 4.45 14.88
CA LYS A 308 -23.38 3.28 13.99
C LYS A 308 -21.98 2.92 13.47
N LEU A 309 -21.01 3.83 13.64
CA LEU A 309 -19.64 3.62 13.17
C LEU A 309 -18.77 2.87 14.20
N HIS A 310 -19.11 2.92 15.46
CA HIS A 310 -18.43 2.32 16.60
C HIS A 310 -19.30 1.26 17.27
#